data_eb4360a6d411622b3279860f6d0b83be
#
_entry.id   eb4360a6d411622b3279860f6d0b83be
#
_cell.length_a   1.000
_cell.length_b   1.000
_cell.length_c   1.000
_cell.angle_alpha   90.00
_cell.angle_beta   90.00
_cell.angle_gamma   90.00
#
_symmetry.space_group_name_H-M   'P 1'
#
loop_
_entity.id
_entity.type
_entity.pdbx_description
1 polymer ?
#
loop_
_entity_poly.entity_id
_entity_poly.type
_entity_poly.pdbx_seq_one_letter_code
_entity_poly.pdbx_strand_id
1 'polypeptide(L)'
;SEMCIRDRTKSEIRKTGFPLTKELVEREYIITEGTRKCVDFAIAYGASANIAGGTHHAFRERGEGFCLFNDVAVSCFYAIKKLLIDKILIVDLDVHQGNGTASIMQNIDSVYTFSMHGKNNYPFKKEISDLDVELEDKINDSDYLKLLNNNLIKISKEISPEIIFYVSGVDILSTDKLGRLDVSREGCKKRDEIVYEYAYKNSLPIVTSMGGGYSDKIYDIVEAHCNTFRSMINLVKEG
;
A
#
# COMPACT_ATOMS: atom_id res chain seq x y z
N SER A 1 11.88 11.79 -19.41
CA SER A 1 10.42 12.04 -19.24
C SER A 1 9.69 12.14 -20.59
N GLU A 2 10.22 12.83 -21.61
CA GLU A 2 9.59 12.86 -22.95
C GLU A 2 9.59 11.50 -23.64
N MET A 3 10.59 10.66 -23.46
CA MET A 3 10.62 9.28 -23.98
C MET A 3 9.47 8.44 -23.40
N CYS A 4 9.19 8.51 -22.09
CA CYS A 4 8.11 7.74 -21.48
C CYS A 4 6.71 8.06 -22.02
N ILE A 5 6.50 9.29 -22.56
CA ILE A 5 5.21 9.71 -23.11
C ILE A 5 5.07 9.32 -24.58
N ARG A 6 6.17 9.37 -25.35
CA ARG A 6 6.14 9.17 -26.81
C ARG A 6 6.08 7.71 -27.24
N ASP A 7 6.59 6.80 -26.42
CA ASP A 7 6.78 5.38 -26.81
C ASP A 7 5.65 4.45 -26.34
N ARG A 8 4.64 4.98 -25.64
CA ARG A 8 3.52 4.18 -25.14
C ARG A 8 2.39 4.10 -26.17
N THR A 9 1.90 2.90 -26.39
CA THR A 9 0.73 2.66 -27.25
C THR A 9 -0.55 3.20 -26.60
N LYS A 10 -1.57 3.49 -27.43
CA LYS A 10 -2.90 3.88 -26.93
C LYS A 10 -3.51 2.82 -25.99
N SER A 11 -3.17 1.55 -26.16
CA SER A 11 -3.62 0.47 -25.31
C SER A 11 -2.97 0.54 -23.92
N GLU A 12 -1.67 0.77 -23.86
CA GLU A 12 -0.93 0.93 -22.60
C GLU A 12 -1.42 2.15 -21.81
N ILE A 13 -1.63 3.29 -22.50
CA ILE A 13 -2.18 4.50 -21.86
C ILE A 13 -3.57 4.22 -21.27
N ARG A 14 -4.45 3.52 -22.00
CA ARG A 14 -5.78 3.18 -21.47
C ARG A 14 -5.74 2.31 -20.21
N LYS A 15 -4.75 1.43 -20.09
CA LYS A 15 -4.59 0.58 -18.89
C LYS A 15 -4.24 1.38 -17.63
N THR A 16 -3.59 2.53 -17.76
CA THR A 16 -3.31 3.42 -16.61
C THR A 16 -4.57 4.09 -16.07
N GLY A 17 -5.65 4.20 -16.86
CA GLY A 17 -6.87 4.92 -16.49
C GLY A 17 -6.76 6.44 -16.54
N PHE A 18 -5.61 6.99 -16.97
CA PHE A 18 -5.36 8.43 -17.08
C PHE A 18 -4.89 8.83 -18.48
N PRO A 19 -5.19 10.07 -18.92
CA PRO A 19 -4.51 10.64 -20.08
C PRO A 19 -3.03 10.85 -19.70
N LEU A 20 -2.12 10.24 -20.46
CA LEU A 20 -0.69 10.38 -20.20
C LEU A 20 -0.21 11.76 -20.64
N THR A 21 -0.02 12.68 -19.69
CA THR A 21 0.50 14.04 -19.92
C THR A 21 1.83 14.23 -19.21
N LYS A 22 2.56 15.29 -19.57
CA LYS A 22 3.82 15.62 -18.91
C LYS A 22 3.60 15.95 -17.43
N GLU A 23 2.55 16.69 -17.13
CA GLU A 23 2.18 17.08 -15.76
C GLU A 23 1.85 15.86 -14.90
N LEU A 24 1.15 14.86 -15.47
CA LEU A 24 0.89 13.61 -14.77
C LEU A 24 2.20 12.89 -14.45
N VAL A 25 3.10 12.76 -15.41
CA VAL A 25 4.39 12.09 -15.18
C VAL A 25 5.23 12.82 -14.12
N GLU A 26 5.28 14.15 -14.17
CA GLU A 26 5.96 14.97 -13.16
C GLU A 26 5.35 14.77 -11.77
N ARG A 27 4.01 14.77 -11.67
CA ARG A 27 3.29 14.47 -10.43
C ARG A 27 3.68 13.10 -9.88
N GLU A 28 3.71 12.08 -10.70
CA GLU A 28 4.04 10.71 -10.27
C GLU A 28 5.51 10.58 -9.82
N TYR A 29 6.43 11.32 -10.43
CA TYR A 29 7.81 11.44 -9.91
C TYR A 29 7.86 12.05 -8.51
N ILE A 30 7.11 13.15 -8.29
CA ILE A 30 7.05 13.82 -6.98
C ILE A 30 6.47 12.88 -5.92
N ILE A 31 5.39 12.16 -6.24
CA ILE A 31 4.76 11.19 -5.36
C ILE A 31 5.74 10.06 -5.00
N THR A 32 6.38 9.48 -6.00
CA THR A 32 7.35 8.39 -5.81
C THR A 32 8.54 8.83 -4.95
N GLU A 33 9.07 10.04 -5.20
CA GLU A 33 10.15 10.62 -4.39
C GLU A 33 9.67 10.93 -2.96
N GLY A 34 8.40 11.30 -2.78
CA GLY A 34 7.78 11.48 -1.47
C GLY A 34 7.86 10.19 -0.63
N THR A 35 7.39 9.06 -1.18
CA THR A 35 7.46 7.75 -0.51
C THR A 35 8.90 7.32 -0.27
N ARG A 36 9.80 7.55 -1.23
CA ARG A 36 11.23 7.26 -1.05
C ARG A 36 11.83 8.06 0.12
N LYS A 37 11.53 9.36 0.25
CA LYS A 37 12.01 10.19 1.37
C LYS A 37 11.43 9.74 2.71
N CYS A 38 10.22 9.22 2.72
CA CYS A 38 9.62 8.66 3.92
C CYS A 38 10.46 7.51 4.52
N VAL A 39 11.26 6.80 3.72
CA VAL A 39 12.16 5.76 4.24
C VAL A 39 13.19 6.35 5.21
N ASP A 40 13.85 7.44 4.80
CA ASP A 40 14.86 8.11 5.62
C ASP A 40 14.24 8.65 6.93
N PHE A 41 13.03 9.23 6.84
CA PHE A 41 12.31 9.73 8.00
C PHE A 41 11.80 8.61 8.91
N ALA A 42 11.32 7.49 8.37
CA ALA A 42 10.88 6.35 9.18
C ALA A 42 12.05 5.77 9.99
N ILE A 43 13.22 5.63 9.38
CA ILE A 43 14.43 5.15 10.07
C ILE A 43 14.85 6.13 11.16
N ALA A 44 14.77 7.44 10.91
CA ALA A 44 15.20 8.46 11.86
C ALA A 44 14.20 8.67 13.02
N TYR A 45 12.90 8.51 12.77
CA TYR A 45 11.84 8.90 13.70
C TYR A 45 10.85 7.77 14.05
N GLY A 46 11.05 6.56 13.54
CA GLY A 46 10.20 5.40 13.79
C GLY A 46 9.01 5.27 12.84
N ALA A 47 8.41 6.37 12.41
CA ALA A 47 7.28 6.37 11.48
C ALA A 47 7.29 7.58 10.54
N SER A 48 6.80 7.39 9.33
CA SER A 48 6.58 8.46 8.37
C SER A 48 5.44 8.14 7.41
N ALA A 49 4.85 9.16 6.80
CA ALA A 49 3.78 8.97 5.84
C ALA A 49 3.88 9.93 4.65
N ASN A 50 3.61 9.41 3.45
CA ASN A 50 3.34 10.21 2.26
C ASN A 50 1.83 10.42 2.13
N ILE A 51 1.37 11.69 2.07
CA ILE A 51 -0.05 12.02 1.82
C ILE A 51 -0.36 11.86 0.32
N ALA A 52 0.05 10.75 -0.21
CA ALA A 52 -0.11 10.26 -1.58
C ALA A 52 0.46 8.84 -1.66
N GLY A 53 0.70 8.34 -2.87
CA GLY A 53 1.37 7.06 -3.08
C GLY A 53 0.45 5.85 -2.88
N GLY A 54 1.05 4.69 -2.67
CA GLY A 54 0.34 3.42 -2.71
C GLY A 54 0.00 3.00 -4.13
N THR A 55 0.85 3.34 -5.08
CA THR A 55 0.65 3.10 -6.52
C THR A 55 1.05 1.66 -6.89
N HIS A 56 0.44 0.71 -6.21
CA HIS A 56 0.78 -0.70 -6.15
C HIS A 56 0.43 -1.53 -7.41
N HIS A 57 -0.35 -0.96 -8.35
CA HIS A 57 -0.69 -1.64 -9.59
C HIS A 57 0.33 -1.43 -10.72
N ALA A 58 1.27 -0.51 -10.59
CA ALA A 58 2.30 -0.31 -11.60
C ALA A 58 3.32 -1.46 -11.58
N PHE A 59 3.51 -2.06 -12.75
CA PHE A 59 4.50 -3.10 -13.00
C PHE A 59 5.85 -2.49 -13.41
N ARG A 60 6.87 -3.31 -13.53
CA ARG A 60 8.20 -2.89 -14.00
C ARG A 60 8.14 -2.24 -15.39
N GLU A 61 7.33 -2.81 -16.29
CA GLU A 61 7.32 -2.43 -17.71
C GLU A 61 6.08 -1.61 -18.13
N ARG A 62 5.08 -1.50 -17.25
CA ARG A 62 3.82 -0.82 -17.59
C ARG A 62 3.14 -0.21 -16.37
N GLY A 63 2.45 0.89 -16.60
CA GLY A 63 1.46 1.41 -15.67
C GLY A 63 0.11 0.71 -15.83
N GLU A 64 -0.65 0.59 -14.73
CA GLU A 64 -1.95 -0.07 -14.69
C GLU A 64 -2.75 0.46 -13.49
N GLY A 65 -4.09 0.43 -13.53
CA GLY A 65 -4.95 0.68 -12.37
C GLY A 65 -4.68 2.02 -11.67
N PHE A 66 -4.65 3.11 -12.38
CA PHE A 66 -4.34 4.46 -11.87
C PHE A 66 -2.90 4.64 -11.35
N CYS A 67 -1.99 3.73 -11.67
CA CYS A 67 -0.59 3.76 -11.23
C CYS A 67 0.36 3.84 -12.43
N LEU A 68 1.30 4.80 -12.42
CA LEU A 68 2.37 4.91 -13.42
C LEU A 68 3.68 4.30 -12.93
N PHE A 69 4.11 4.67 -11.74
CA PHE A 69 5.30 4.16 -11.08
C PHE A 69 4.88 3.48 -9.78
N ASN A 70 5.53 2.39 -9.43
CA ASN A 70 5.30 1.72 -8.15
C ASN A 70 6.20 2.36 -7.09
N ASP A 71 5.64 3.31 -6.35
CA ASP A 71 6.36 4.09 -5.34
C ASP A 71 6.90 3.23 -4.19
N VAL A 72 6.13 2.21 -3.79
CA VAL A 72 6.55 1.23 -2.77
C VAL A 72 7.74 0.43 -3.26
N ALA A 73 7.68 -0.13 -4.49
CA ALA A 73 8.77 -0.92 -5.05
C ALA A 73 10.05 -0.08 -5.22
N VAL A 74 9.95 1.15 -5.73
CA VAL A 74 11.08 2.07 -5.84
C VAL A 74 11.72 2.32 -4.48
N SER A 75 10.89 2.53 -3.45
CA SER A 75 11.33 2.81 -2.08
C SER A 75 11.98 1.58 -1.43
N CYS A 76 11.46 0.37 -1.68
CA CYS A 76 12.11 -0.87 -1.26
C CYS A 76 13.50 -1.05 -1.89
N PHE A 77 13.63 -0.83 -3.20
CA PHE A 77 14.95 -0.89 -3.84
C PHE A 77 15.92 0.18 -3.34
N TYR A 78 15.43 1.37 -2.97
CA TYR A 78 16.25 2.37 -2.31
C TYR A 78 16.73 1.87 -0.94
N ALA A 79 15.84 1.33 -0.11
CA ALA A 79 16.18 0.78 1.20
C ALA A 79 17.24 -0.33 1.10
N ILE A 80 17.06 -1.28 0.19
CA ILE A 80 18.01 -2.37 -0.03
C ILE A 80 19.38 -1.84 -0.52
N LYS A 81 19.39 -1.01 -1.57
CA LYS A 81 20.62 -0.64 -2.27
C LYS A 81 21.42 0.48 -1.61
N LYS A 82 20.75 1.38 -0.88
CA LYS A 82 21.38 2.57 -0.29
C LYS A 82 21.52 2.49 1.21
N LEU A 83 20.59 1.83 1.88
CA LEU A 83 20.56 1.73 3.34
C LEU A 83 20.94 0.33 3.82
N LEU A 84 21.19 -0.61 2.89
CA LEU A 84 21.61 -1.98 3.14
C LEU A 84 20.63 -2.74 4.05
N ILE A 85 19.33 -2.47 3.89
CA ILE A 85 18.27 -3.20 4.61
C ILE A 85 18.08 -4.56 3.95
N ASP A 86 18.19 -5.63 4.73
CA ASP A 86 18.15 -7.00 4.24
C ASP A 86 16.76 -7.63 4.26
N LYS A 87 15.86 -7.12 5.11
CA LYS A 87 14.49 -7.67 5.24
C LYS A 87 13.44 -6.58 5.34
N ILE A 88 12.54 -6.57 4.36
CA ILE A 88 11.44 -5.62 4.23
C ILE A 88 10.12 -6.38 4.28
N LEU A 89 9.15 -5.86 5.03
CA LEU A 89 7.77 -6.32 4.99
C LEU A 89 6.90 -5.28 4.27
N ILE A 90 6.22 -5.67 3.21
CA ILE A 90 5.14 -4.89 2.60
C ILE A 90 3.81 -5.40 3.14
N VAL A 91 3.04 -4.53 3.76
CA VAL A 91 1.67 -4.78 4.24
C VAL A 91 0.72 -3.98 3.35
N ASP A 92 0.11 -4.64 2.39
CA ASP A 92 -0.84 -4.03 1.47
C ASP A 92 -2.27 -4.40 1.89
N LEU A 93 -2.99 -3.41 2.41
CA LEU A 93 -4.37 -3.54 2.89
C LEU A 93 -5.36 -2.68 2.09
N ASP A 94 -4.99 -2.30 0.87
CA ASP A 94 -5.93 -1.81 -0.14
C ASP A 94 -6.91 -2.93 -0.51
N VAL A 95 -8.14 -2.60 -0.90
CA VAL A 95 -9.13 -3.62 -1.29
C VAL A 95 -8.71 -4.36 -2.56
N HIS A 96 -7.87 -3.74 -3.38
CA HIS A 96 -7.31 -4.33 -4.59
C HIS A 96 -5.97 -4.99 -4.28
N GLN A 97 -5.69 -6.15 -4.88
CA GLN A 97 -4.35 -6.73 -4.76
C GLN A 97 -3.31 -5.81 -5.41
N GLY A 98 -2.21 -5.57 -4.71
CA GLY A 98 -1.04 -4.89 -5.26
C GLY A 98 -0.29 -5.76 -6.28
N ASN A 99 -0.94 -6.06 -7.41
CA ASN A 99 -0.42 -6.97 -8.44
C ASN A 99 0.92 -6.49 -9.04
N GLY A 100 1.08 -5.19 -9.25
CA GLY A 100 2.35 -4.62 -9.69
C GLY A 100 3.46 -4.84 -8.68
N THR A 101 3.18 -4.61 -7.40
CA THR A 101 4.12 -4.85 -6.29
C THR A 101 4.49 -6.32 -6.20
N ALA A 102 3.51 -7.22 -6.18
CA ALA A 102 3.74 -8.67 -6.15
C ALA A 102 4.63 -9.12 -7.31
N SER A 103 4.30 -8.71 -8.54
CA SER A 103 5.07 -9.05 -9.74
C SER A 103 6.51 -8.51 -9.72
N ILE A 104 6.75 -7.30 -9.20
CA ILE A 104 8.09 -6.72 -9.12
C ILE A 104 8.93 -7.42 -8.07
N MET A 105 8.33 -7.83 -6.95
CA MET A 105 9.03 -8.37 -5.77
C MET A 105 9.15 -9.89 -5.77
N GLN A 106 8.48 -10.61 -6.65
CA GLN A 106 8.36 -12.08 -6.69
C GLN A 106 9.68 -12.85 -6.53
N ASN A 107 10.82 -12.28 -6.94
CA ASN A 107 12.13 -12.95 -6.84
C ASN A 107 13.14 -12.09 -6.07
N ILE A 108 12.68 -11.30 -5.12
CA ILE A 108 13.51 -10.42 -4.30
C ILE A 108 13.50 -10.95 -2.86
N ASP A 109 14.44 -11.80 -2.52
CA ASP A 109 14.55 -12.49 -1.22
C ASP A 109 14.57 -11.54 0.00
N SER A 110 14.91 -10.27 -0.22
CA SER A 110 14.89 -9.23 0.81
C SER A 110 13.51 -8.66 1.10
N VAL A 111 12.48 -9.01 0.32
CA VAL A 111 11.13 -8.43 0.46
C VAL A 111 10.11 -9.53 0.66
N TYR A 112 9.32 -9.40 1.71
CA TYR A 112 8.14 -10.23 1.93
C TYR A 112 6.89 -9.41 1.65
N THR A 113 6.06 -9.88 0.75
CA THR A 113 4.82 -9.23 0.32
C THR A 113 3.61 -9.88 0.97
N PHE A 114 2.86 -9.11 1.75
CA PHE A 114 1.57 -9.50 2.29
C PHE A 114 0.48 -8.62 1.70
N SER A 115 -0.50 -9.23 1.03
CA SER A 115 -1.67 -8.54 0.48
C SER A 115 -2.96 -9.19 1.01
N MET A 116 -3.81 -8.36 1.64
CA MET A 116 -5.13 -8.79 2.10
C MET A 116 -6.21 -8.00 1.35
N HIS A 117 -6.83 -8.63 0.35
CA HIS A 117 -7.61 -7.96 -0.68
C HIS A 117 -8.92 -8.69 -1.00
N GLY A 118 -9.87 -7.99 -1.59
CA GLY A 118 -11.14 -8.57 -2.01
C GLY A 118 -10.95 -9.57 -3.16
N LYS A 119 -11.41 -10.80 -2.97
CA LYS A 119 -11.32 -11.90 -3.94
C LYS A 119 -11.87 -11.52 -5.32
N ASN A 120 -13.02 -10.87 -5.32
CA ASN A 120 -13.73 -10.47 -6.53
C ASN A 120 -13.42 -9.03 -6.97
N ASN A 121 -12.48 -8.35 -6.30
CA ASN A 121 -11.99 -7.04 -6.69
C ASN A 121 -10.93 -7.14 -7.79
N TYR A 122 -10.66 -6.01 -8.45
CA TYR A 122 -9.55 -5.88 -9.38
C TYR A 122 -8.21 -6.20 -8.66
N PRO A 123 -7.20 -6.76 -9.34
CA PRO A 123 -7.24 -7.31 -10.69
C PRO A 123 -8.00 -8.64 -10.73
N PHE A 124 -8.69 -8.93 -11.84
CA PHE A 124 -9.42 -10.20 -11.98
C PHE A 124 -8.49 -11.41 -12.11
N LYS A 125 -7.29 -11.19 -12.65
CA LYS A 125 -6.19 -12.15 -12.61
C LYS A 125 -5.19 -11.65 -11.58
N LYS A 126 -5.15 -12.33 -10.45
CA LYS A 126 -4.22 -12.02 -9.36
C LYS A 126 -2.79 -12.41 -9.75
N GLU A 127 -1.83 -11.67 -9.24
CA GLU A 127 -0.42 -12.07 -9.15
C GLU A 127 -0.19 -12.84 -7.84
N ILE A 128 1.03 -13.30 -7.59
CA ILE A 128 1.36 -14.10 -6.41
C ILE A 128 2.27 -13.28 -5.49
N SER A 129 1.77 -12.99 -4.30
CA SER A 129 2.55 -12.45 -3.18
C SER A 129 3.11 -13.59 -2.33
N ASP A 130 4.01 -13.30 -1.39
CA ASP A 130 4.44 -14.31 -0.41
C ASP A 130 3.28 -14.76 0.47
N LEU A 131 2.35 -13.84 0.77
CA LEU A 131 1.09 -14.15 1.45
C LEU A 131 -0.06 -13.33 0.85
N ASP A 132 -0.96 -14.03 0.16
CA ASP A 132 -2.23 -13.48 -0.31
C ASP A 132 -3.38 -13.97 0.57
N VAL A 133 -4.21 -13.04 1.05
CA VAL A 133 -5.45 -13.34 1.79
C VAL A 133 -6.64 -12.76 1.02
N GLU A 134 -7.32 -13.65 0.31
CA GLU A 134 -8.52 -13.30 -0.45
C GLU A 134 -9.73 -13.18 0.49
N LEU A 135 -10.36 -12.02 0.50
CA LEU A 135 -11.53 -11.71 1.31
C LEU A 135 -12.82 -11.89 0.51
N GLU A 136 -13.80 -12.53 1.11
CA GLU A 136 -15.13 -12.64 0.52
C GLU A 136 -15.84 -11.27 0.51
N ASP A 137 -16.71 -11.07 -0.48
CA ASP A 137 -17.52 -9.85 -0.59
C ASP A 137 -18.30 -9.62 0.71
N LYS A 138 -18.41 -8.37 1.15
CA LYS A 138 -19.13 -7.93 2.35
C LYS A 138 -18.60 -8.49 3.67
N ILE A 139 -17.31 -8.87 3.73
CA ILE A 139 -16.70 -9.16 5.02
C ILE A 139 -16.82 -7.96 5.96
N ASN A 140 -17.21 -8.21 7.21
CA ASN A 140 -17.42 -7.19 8.23
C ASN A 140 -16.14 -6.87 9.03
N ASP A 141 -16.22 -5.86 9.90
CA ASP A 141 -15.09 -5.41 10.73
C ASP A 141 -14.46 -6.54 11.54
N SER A 142 -15.29 -7.34 12.25
CA SER A 142 -14.79 -8.36 13.18
C SER A 142 -13.95 -9.42 12.47
N ASP A 143 -14.47 -9.94 11.36
CA ASP A 143 -13.80 -10.99 10.62
C ASP A 143 -12.57 -10.46 9.88
N TYR A 144 -12.65 -9.24 9.32
CA TYR A 144 -11.54 -8.56 8.69
C TYR A 144 -10.37 -8.35 9.68
N LEU A 145 -10.65 -7.75 10.84
CA LEU A 145 -9.63 -7.44 11.85
C LEU A 145 -9.02 -8.71 12.46
N LYS A 146 -9.82 -9.75 12.65
CA LYS A 146 -9.34 -11.06 13.11
C LYS A 146 -8.39 -11.70 12.11
N LEU A 147 -8.72 -11.66 10.81
CA LEU A 147 -7.84 -12.18 9.76
C LEU A 147 -6.53 -11.39 9.70
N LEU A 148 -6.59 -10.07 9.74
CA LEU A 148 -5.40 -9.22 9.76
C LEU A 148 -4.48 -9.58 10.92
N ASN A 149 -5.01 -9.59 12.15
CA ASN A 149 -4.21 -9.86 13.34
C ASN A 149 -3.57 -11.27 13.29
N ASN A 150 -4.32 -12.29 12.88
CA ASN A 150 -3.80 -13.66 12.76
C ASN A 150 -2.67 -13.76 11.74
N ASN A 151 -2.78 -13.06 10.60
CA ASN A 151 -1.76 -13.08 9.56
C ASN A 151 -0.50 -12.30 9.97
N LEU A 152 -0.62 -11.17 10.65
CA LEU A 152 0.55 -10.47 11.20
C LEU A 152 1.29 -11.33 12.25
N ILE A 153 0.56 -12.06 13.11
CA ILE A 153 1.16 -13.04 14.04
C ILE A 153 1.87 -14.18 13.29
N LYS A 154 1.31 -14.63 12.18
CA LYS A 154 1.95 -15.66 11.33
C LYS A 154 3.23 -15.10 10.72
N ILE A 155 3.19 -13.93 10.11
CA ILE A 155 4.33 -13.26 9.49
C ILE A 155 5.47 -13.06 10.49
N SER A 156 5.17 -12.64 11.74
CA SER A 156 6.20 -12.46 12.78
C SER A 156 6.96 -13.74 13.15
N LYS A 157 6.44 -14.92 12.81
CA LYS A 157 7.11 -16.21 13.01
C LYS A 157 7.92 -16.66 11.78
N GLU A 158 7.60 -16.11 10.62
CA GLU A 158 8.22 -16.50 9.35
C GLU A 158 9.40 -15.59 9.00
N ILE A 159 9.30 -14.31 9.33
CA ILE A 159 10.32 -13.30 9.02
C ILE A 159 10.58 -12.35 10.19
N SER A 160 11.77 -11.76 10.18
CA SER A 160 12.15 -10.65 11.09
C SER A 160 12.47 -9.43 10.21
N PRO A 161 11.46 -8.62 9.85
CA PRO A 161 11.71 -7.45 9.01
C PRO A 161 12.47 -6.37 9.78
N GLU A 162 13.13 -5.48 9.05
CA GLU A 162 13.82 -4.29 9.58
C GLU A 162 13.04 -3.01 9.31
N ILE A 163 12.10 -3.05 8.37
CA ILE A 163 11.21 -1.93 8.02
C ILE A 163 9.90 -2.45 7.44
N ILE A 164 8.83 -1.69 7.67
CA ILE A 164 7.50 -1.97 7.09
C ILE A 164 7.15 -0.89 6.07
N PHE A 165 6.64 -1.30 4.90
CA PHE A 165 5.90 -0.45 3.97
C PHE A 165 4.41 -0.79 4.07
N TYR A 166 3.60 0.19 4.43
CA TYR A 166 2.17 0.02 4.63
C TYR A 166 1.37 0.79 3.57
N VAL A 167 0.60 0.07 2.76
CA VAL A 167 -0.38 0.64 1.83
C VAL A 167 -1.74 0.65 2.51
N SER A 168 -2.23 1.85 2.86
CA SER A 168 -3.40 2.05 3.72
C SER A 168 -4.67 2.46 2.94
N GLY A 169 -4.95 1.81 1.81
CA GLY A 169 -6.14 2.09 1.01
C GLY A 169 -7.41 2.11 1.87
N VAL A 170 -8.28 3.10 1.66
CA VAL A 170 -9.55 3.22 2.40
C VAL A 170 -10.74 2.73 1.58
N ASP A 171 -10.49 2.13 0.43
CA ASP A 171 -11.48 1.50 -0.44
C ASP A 171 -12.03 0.15 0.08
N ILE A 172 -11.58 -0.27 1.26
CA ILE A 172 -12.21 -1.34 2.06
C ILE A 172 -13.54 -0.90 2.68
N LEU A 173 -13.85 0.40 2.69
CA LEU A 173 -15.07 0.94 3.29
C LEU A 173 -16.34 0.44 2.57
N SER A 174 -17.38 0.16 3.35
CA SER A 174 -18.71 -0.21 2.84
C SER A 174 -19.34 0.83 1.92
N THR A 175 -18.87 2.07 1.96
CA THR A 175 -19.32 3.17 1.10
C THR A 175 -18.51 3.31 -0.19
N ASP A 176 -17.48 2.48 -0.38
CA ASP A 176 -16.65 2.54 -1.57
C ASP A 176 -17.34 1.98 -2.80
N LYS A 177 -17.10 2.58 -3.98
CA LYS A 177 -17.72 2.16 -5.24
C LYS A 177 -17.03 1.02 -5.93
N LEU A 178 -15.71 0.93 -5.75
CA LEU A 178 -14.87 -0.06 -6.39
C LEU A 178 -14.57 -1.23 -5.46
N GLY A 179 -14.57 -0.98 -4.15
CA GLY A 179 -14.46 -1.99 -3.11
C GLY A 179 -15.75 -2.80 -2.94
N ARG A 180 -15.62 -4.06 -2.51
CA ARG A 180 -16.74 -4.96 -2.26
C ARG A 180 -16.85 -5.44 -0.82
N LEU A 181 -16.05 -4.86 0.08
CA LEU A 181 -16.07 -5.19 1.49
C LEU A 181 -17.10 -4.37 2.24
N ASP A 182 -17.43 -4.76 3.47
CA ASP A 182 -18.40 -4.07 4.33
C ASP A 182 -17.71 -3.59 5.63
N VAL A 183 -16.51 -3.02 5.48
CA VAL A 183 -15.76 -2.50 6.60
C VAL A 183 -16.24 -1.08 6.92
N SER A 184 -16.52 -0.83 8.20
CA SER A 184 -16.89 0.49 8.68
C SER A 184 -15.67 1.42 8.76
N ARG A 185 -15.92 2.73 8.89
CA ARG A 185 -14.84 3.71 9.11
C ARG A 185 -14.09 3.46 10.43
N GLU A 186 -14.79 2.98 11.45
CA GLU A 186 -14.17 2.57 12.71
C GLU A 186 -13.34 1.28 12.53
N GLY A 187 -13.84 0.31 11.77
CA GLY A 187 -13.09 -0.90 11.40
C GLY A 187 -11.82 -0.56 10.61
N CYS A 188 -11.92 0.38 9.65
CA CYS A 188 -10.76 0.89 8.90
C CYS A 188 -9.71 1.53 9.84
N LYS A 189 -10.15 2.37 10.79
CA LYS A 189 -9.27 2.94 11.81
C LYS A 189 -8.60 1.87 12.68
N LYS A 190 -9.35 0.88 13.15
CA LYS A 190 -8.80 -0.24 13.94
C LYS A 190 -7.80 -1.08 13.16
N ARG A 191 -8.01 -1.25 11.85
CA ARG A 191 -7.03 -1.86 10.95
C ARG A 191 -5.69 -1.13 11.04
N ASP A 192 -5.70 0.20 10.94
CA ASP A 192 -4.50 1.02 11.00
C ASP A 192 -3.83 0.91 12.38
N GLU A 193 -4.62 0.97 13.45
CA GLU A 193 -4.13 0.79 14.82
C GLU A 193 -3.40 -0.55 14.99
N ILE A 194 -3.95 -1.66 14.48
CA ILE A 194 -3.31 -2.98 14.53
C ILE A 194 -1.95 -2.98 13.80
N VAL A 195 -1.87 -2.37 12.61
CA VAL A 195 -0.61 -2.33 11.85
C VAL A 195 0.44 -1.48 12.56
N TYR A 196 0.07 -0.31 13.07
CA TYR A 196 0.98 0.55 13.82
C TYR A 196 1.42 -0.08 15.15
N GLU A 197 0.49 -0.71 15.89
CA GLU A 197 0.85 -1.46 17.10
C GLU A 197 1.81 -2.61 16.79
N TYR A 198 1.62 -3.32 15.68
CA TYR A 198 2.54 -4.36 15.24
C TYR A 198 3.94 -3.78 14.99
N ALA A 199 4.03 -2.66 14.28
CA ALA A 199 5.30 -1.98 14.03
C ALA A 199 5.97 -1.56 15.35
N TYR A 200 5.23 -0.90 16.23
CA TYR A 200 5.74 -0.41 17.51
C TYR A 200 6.22 -1.54 18.43
N LYS A 201 5.40 -2.57 18.64
CA LYS A 201 5.74 -3.72 19.50
C LYS A 201 6.99 -4.47 19.05
N ASN A 202 7.30 -4.41 17.75
CA ASN A 202 8.49 -5.05 17.16
C ASN A 202 9.64 -4.04 16.92
N SER A 203 9.50 -2.77 17.34
CA SER A 203 10.49 -1.70 17.14
C SER A 203 10.85 -1.51 15.65
N LEU A 204 9.86 -1.61 14.76
CA LEU A 204 10.06 -1.53 13.31
C LEU A 204 9.71 -0.13 12.77
N PRO A 205 10.64 0.52 12.05
CA PRO A 205 10.30 1.70 11.27
C PRO A 205 9.16 1.39 10.27
N ILE A 206 8.22 2.33 10.13
CA ILE A 206 7.09 2.16 9.21
C ILE A 206 6.92 3.35 8.27
N VAL A 207 6.82 3.05 6.98
CA VAL A 207 6.50 3.99 5.90
C VAL A 207 5.08 3.75 5.45
N THR A 208 4.21 4.74 5.58
CA THR A 208 2.80 4.65 5.18
C THR A 208 2.53 5.43 3.90
N SER A 209 1.82 4.83 2.95
CA SER A 209 1.26 5.48 1.76
C SER A 209 -0.27 5.33 1.73
N MET A 210 -0.97 6.28 1.08
CA MET A 210 -2.43 6.37 1.19
C MET A 210 -3.18 5.22 0.53
N GLY A 211 -2.82 4.84 -0.72
CA GLY A 211 -3.62 3.86 -1.49
C GLY A 211 -4.94 4.41 -2.00
N GLY A 212 -5.89 3.50 -2.32
CA GLY A 212 -7.18 3.83 -2.91
C GLY A 212 -8.23 4.39 -1.94
N GLY A 213 -9.33 4.89 -2.54
CA GLY A 213 -10.50 5.40 -1.85
C GLY A 213 -11.44 6.09 -2.85
N TYR A 214 -12.65 5.51 -3.07
CA TYR A 214 -13.53 5.88 -4.19
C TYR A 214 -14.99 6.04 -3.75
N SER A 215 -15.24 6.33 -2.47
CA SER A 215 -16.60 6.59 -1.96
C SER A 215 -17.24 7.81 -2.62
N ASP A 216 -18.57 7.80 -2.79
CA ASP A 216 -19.31 8.93 -3.34
C ASP A 216 -19.16 10.19 -2.48
N LYS A 217 -19.11 10.00 -1.18
CA LYS A 217 -18.92 11.10 -0.23
C LYS A 217 -17.44 11.28 0.03
N ILE A 218 -16.86 12.34 -0.51
CA ILE A 218 -15.46 12.70 -0.29
C ILE A 218 -15.10 12.76 1.20
N TYR A 219 -16.04 13.12 2.06
CA TYR A 219 -15.85 13.14 3.51
C TYR A 219 -15.47 11.78 4.08
N ASP A 220 -16.06 10.69 3.59
CA ASP A 220 -15.76 9.33 4.07
C ASP A 220 -14.30 8.95 3.74
N ILE A 221 -13.84 9.31 2.53
CA ILE A 221 -12.45 9.08 2.09
C ILE A 221 -11.47 9.91 2.93
N VAL A 222 -11.73 11.22 3.02
CA VAL A 222 -10.83 12.15 3.73
C VAL A 222 -10.74 11.79 5.20
N GLU A 223 -11.87 11.53 5.86
CA GLU A 223 -11.87 11.22 7.29
C GLU A 223 -11.22 9.87 7.59
N ALA A 224 -11.39 8.86 6.71
CA ALA A 224 -10.72 7.57 6.86
C ALA A 224 -9.20 7.72 6.75
N HIS A 225 -8.69 8.42 5.72
CA HIS A 225 -7.25 8.71 5.60
C HIS A 225 -6.73 9.58 6.76
N CYS A 226 -7.50 10.57 7.22
CA CYS A 226 -7.13 11.34 8.40
C CYS A 226 -6.99 10.46 9.64
N ASN A 227 -7.84 9.44 9.80
CA ASN A 227 -7.75 8.49 10.91
C ASN A 227 -6.48 7.64 10.82
N THR A 228 -6.04 7.23 9.63
CA THR A 228 -4.75 6.56 9.41
C THR A 228 -3.60 7.38 9.99
N PHE A 229 -3.52 8.67 9.63
CA PHE A 229 -2.46 9.55 10.14
C PHE A 229 -2.60 9.87 11.62
N ARG A 230 -3.83 10.01 12.15
CA ARG A 230 -4.07 10.20 13.59
C ARG A 230 -3.60 8.98 14.38
N SER A 231 -3.88 7.77 13.91
CA SER A 231 -3.43 6.52 14.55
C SER A 231 -1.91 6.44 14.58
N MET A 232 -1.23 6.80 13.48
CA MET A 232 0.23 6.89 13.43
C MET A 232 0.79 7.87 14.46
N ILE A 233 0.24 9.10 14.53
CA ILE A 233 0.71 10.16 15.44
C ILE A 233 0.51 9.77 16.91
N ASN A 234 -0.61 9.15 17.25
CA ASN A 234 -0.89 8.73 18.61
C ASN A 234 0.14 7.70 19.09
N LEU A 235 0.48 6.73 18.24
CA LEU A 235 1.47 5.72 18.58
C LEU A 235 2.87 6.31 18.81
N VAL A 236 3.29 7.27 17.98
CA VAL A 236 4.61 7.94 18.11
C VAL A 236 4.69 8.80 19.35
N LYS A 237 3.55 9.30 19.88
CA LYS A 237 3.52 10.12 21.10
C LYS A 237 3.54 9.32 22.40
N GLU A 238 3.14 8.04 22.34
CA GLU A 238 3.10 7.15 23.52
C GLU A 238 4.44 6.45 23.76
N GLY A 239 5.39 6.55 22.85
CA GLY A 239 6.75 6.01 22.91
C GLY A 239 7.82 7.06 23.08
#